data_aad593a4d02f8ad398ed4b308fad3c4b
#
_entry.id   aad593a4d02f8ad398ed4b308fad3c4b
#
_cell.length_a   1.000
_cell.length_b   1.000
_cell.length_c   1.000
_cell.angle_alpha   90.00
_cell.angle_beta   90.00
_cell.angle_gamma   90.00
#
_symmetry.space_group_name_H-M   'P 1'
#
loop_
_entity.id
_entity.type
_entity.pdbx_description
1 polymer ?
#
loop_
_entity_poly.entity_id
_entity_poly.type
_entity_poly.pdbx_seq_one_letter_code
_entity_poly.pdbx_strand_id
1 'polypeptide(L)'
;MTQSPFSLLFLGKADDPDCARALEFCKVHFSNLTYCLGKWGDPLPEHIRKWEGDYIISYLSRWVVPEELLKHAKKAAINFHPASPEYPGIGCNNFALYEDAREYGTTCHYMATKVDTGRIIAVRRFPVYPEDDVESVLKRTYENQITLFFEITKLIADGGELPVSTETWTRKPFSRKQ
;
A
#
# COMPACT_ATOMS: atom_id res chain seq x y z
N MET A 1 -24.15 6.26 8.72
CA MET A 1 -23.55 5.15 7.95
C MET A 1 -23.16 4.06 8.92
N THR A 2 -23.56 2.83 8.70
CA THR A 2 -23.11 1.70 9.51
C THR A 2 -21.65 1.39 9.20
N GLN A 3 -20.82 1.30 10.24
CA GLN A 3 -19.43 0.92 10.08
C GLN A 3 -19.31 -0.58 9.71
N SER A 4 -18.24 -0.93 9.03
CA SER A 4 -17.91 -2.31 8.68
C SER A 4 -17.76 -3.18 9.93
N PRO A 5 -18.30 -4.41 9.93
CA PRO A 5 -18.10 -5.35 11.02
C PRO A 5 -16.72 -6.03 10.97
N PHE A 6 -15.99 -5.89 9.87
CA PHE A 6 -14.68 -6.52 9.71
C PHE A 6 -13.63 -5.90 10.62
N SER A 7 -12.76 -6.75 11.16
CA SER A 7 -11.58 -6.31 11.90
C SER A 7 -10.46 -5.90 10.92
N LEU A 8 -9.87 -4.75 11.18
CA LEU A 8 -8.80 -4.18 10.36
C LEU A 8 -7.57 -3.87 11.20
N LEU A 9 -6.40 -4.34 10.76
CA LEU A 9 -5.11 -3.82 11.19
C LEU A 9 -4.57 -2.85 10.13
N PHE A 10 -4.40 -1.59 10.50
CA PHE A 10 -3.77 -0.57 9.67
C PHE A 10 -2.32 -0.35 10.11
N LEU A 11 -1.38 -0.54 9.19
CA LEU A 11 0.05 -0.28 9.41
C LEU A 11 0.47 0.92 8.55
N GLY A 12 1.03 1.94 9.18
CA GLY A 12 1.34 3.16 8.47
C GLY A 12 2.63 3.84 8.93
N LYS A 13 2.96 4.94 8.25
CA LYS A 13 4.11 5.78 8.55
C LYS A 13 3.72 6.87 9.54
N ALA A 14 4.49 7.02 10.61
CA ALA A 14 4.32 8.13 11.55
C ALA A 14 4.70 9.47 10.93
N ASP A 15 4.06 10.55 11.40
CA ASP A 15 4.32 11.93 11.00
C ASP A 15 4.18 12.17 9.47
N ASP A 16 3.25 11.46 8.84
CA ASP A 16 2.97 11.59 7.41
C ASP A 16 1.50 12.02 7.20
N PRO A 17 1.23 13.11 6.48
CA PRO A 17 -0.11 13.66 6.32
C PRO A 17 -1.05 12.74 5.54
N ASP A 18 -0.57 12.04 4.50
CA ASP A 18 -1.40 11.14 3.73
C ASP A 18 -1.71 9.86 4.52
N CYS A 19 -0.75 9.39 5.32
CA CYS A 19 -0.99 8.28 6.25
C CYS A 19 -2.01 8.65 7.34
N ALA A 20 -1.97 9.89 7.84
CA ALA A 20 -2.96 10.39 8.79
C ALA A 20 -4.37 10.43 8.15
N ARG A 21 -4.50 10.92 6.91
CA ARG A 21 -5.76 10.92 6.15
C ARG A 21 -6.30 9.50 5.92
N ALA A 22 -5.42 8.57 5.55
CA ALA A 22 -5.77 7.16 5.38
C ALA A 22 -6.29 6.54 6.67
N LEU A 23 -5.63 6.80 7.81
CA LEU A 23 -6.06 6.32 9.11
C LEU A 23 -7.41 6.90 9.54
N GLU A 24 -7.64 8.20 9.36
CA GLU A 24 -8.94 8.82 9.65
C GLU A 24 -10.06 8.21 8.81
N PHE A 25 -9.80 7.91 7.56
CA PHE A 25 -10.75 7.19 6.71
C PHE A 25 -11.08 5.79 7.29
N CYS A 26 -10.09 5.05 7.75
CA CYS A 26 -10.31 3.75 8.41
C CYS A 26 -11.16 3.89 9.68
N LYS A 27 -10.89 4.89 10.53
CA LYS A 27 -11.65 5.15 11.76
C LYS A 27 -13.14 5.42 11.49
N VAL A 28 -13.44 6.09 10.39
CA VAL A 28 -14.84 6.36 9.99
C VAL A 28 -15.56 5.09 9.54
N HIS A 29 -14.86 4.18 8.85
CA HIS A 29 -15.49 3.07 8.15
C HIS A 29 -15.44 1.74 8.89
N PHE A 30 -14.54 1.56 9.88
CA PHE A 30 -14.38 0.31 10.61
C PHE A 30 -14.59 0.48 12.11
N SER A 31 -15.50 -0.29 12.68
CA SER A 31 -15.75 -0.29 14.15
C SER A 31 -14.68 -1.06 14.92
N ASN A 32 -14.05 -2.05 14.31
CA ASN A 32 -12.99 -2.87 14.91
C ASN A 32 -11.66 -2.60 14.23
N LEU A 33 -11.04 -1.46 14.57
CA LEU A 33 -9.78 -0.99 14.01
C LEU A 33 -8.66 -1.07 15.05
N THR A 34 -7.60 -1.78 14.69
CA THR A 34 -6.28 -1.69 15.34
C THR A 34 -5.32 -0.96 14.38
N TYR A 35 -4.48 -0.09 14.90
CA TYR A 35 -3.48 0.58 14.04
C TYR A 35 -2.13 0.73 14.72
N CYS A 36 -1.08 0.78 13.90
CA CYS A 36 0.27 1.07 14.34
C CYS A 36 0.97 1.97 13.31
N LEU A 37 1.51 3.08 13.80
CA LEU A 37 2.29 4.02 13.00
C LEU A 37 3.75 3.98 13.47
N GLY A 38 4.70 3.84 12.54
CA GLY A 38 6.10 3.75 12.87
C GLY A 38 7.00 4.55 11.96
N LYS A 39 8.23 4.78 12.46
CA LYS A 39 9.33 5.40 11.72
C LYS A 39 10.29 4.35 11.19
N TRP A 40 11.19 4.79 10.34
CA TRP A 40 12.26 3.92 9.86
C TRP A 40 13.14 3.43 11.02
N GLY A 41 13.30 2.11 11.11
CA GLY A 41 14.10 1.47 12.18
C GLY A 41 13.31 1.07 13.41
N ASP A 42 12.06 1.51 13.58
CA ASP A 42 11.22 1.08 14.70
C ASP A 42 10.94 -0.43 14.60
N PRO A 43 11.04 -1.19 15.70
CA PRO A 43 10.59 -2.58 15.72
C PRO A 43 9.06 -2.63 15.64
N LEU A 44 8.52 -3.63 14.93
CA LEU A 44 7.09 -3.91 14.96
C LEU A 44 6.70 -4.41 16.36
N PRO A 45 5.77 -3.73 17.08
CA PRO A 45 5.41 -4.10 18.44
C PRO A 45 4.87 -5.53 18.55
N GLU A 46 5.16 -6.20 19.66
CA GLU A 46 4.83 -7.61 19.86
C GLU A 46 3.31 -7.88 19.82
N HIS A 47 2.48 -6.97 20.38
CA HIS A 47 1.04 -7.10 20.31
C HIS A 47 0.48 -6.98 18.88
N ILE A 48 1.17 -6.23 18.00
CA ILE A 48 0.84 -6.15 16.58
C ILE A 48 1.27 -7.42 15.85
N ARG A 49 2.43 -7.99 16.18
CA ARG A 49 2.87 -9.28 15.61
C ARG A 49 1.89 -10.42 15.87
N LYS A 50 1.20 -10.37 17.00
CA LYS A 50 0.20 -11.37 17.42
C LYS A 50 -1.24 -11.00 17.05
N TRP A 51 -1.45 -9.90 16.33
CA TRP A 51 -2.78 -9.50 15.93
C TRP A 51 -3.41 -10.54 14.99
N GLU A 52 -4.71 -10.79 15.16
CA GLU A 52 -5.51 -11.65 14.30
C GLU A 52 -6.81 -10.95 13.91
N GLY A 53 -7.23 -11.07 12.66
CA GLY A 53 -8.46 -10.47 12.19
C GLY A 53 -8.71 -10.67 10.70
N ASP A 54 -9.60 -9.86 10.13
CA ASP A 54 -10.04 -10.06 8.76
C ASP A 54 -9.06 -9.49 7.73
N TYR A 55 -8.63 -8.25 7.93
CA TYR A 55 -7.79 -7.55 6.95
C TYR A 55 -6.57 -6.89 7.58
N ILE A 56 -5.45 -6.93 6.89
CA ILE A 56 -4.26 -6.11 7.15
C ILE A 56 -4.07 -5.17 5.97
N ILE A 57 -3.97 -3.87 6.24
CA ILE A 57 -3.66 -2.85 5.24
C ILE A 57 -2.35 -2.16 5.62
N SER A 58 -1.38 -2.21 4.72
CA SER A 58 -0.12 -1.48 4.79
C SER A 58 -0.19 -0.27 3.85
N TYR A 59 -0.03 0.94 4.40
CA TYR A 59 -0.02 2.19 3.65
C TYR A 59 1.18 3.04 4.07
N LEU A 60 2.14 3.21 3.17
CA LEU A 60 3.42 3.90 3.43
C LEU A 60 4.21 3.34 4.64
N SER A 61 3.86 2.17 5.12
CA SER A 61 4.48 1.53 6.28
C SER A 61 5.99 1.33 6.08
N ARG A 62 6.74 1.43 7.17
CA ARG A 62 8.20 1.21 7.19
C ARG A 62 8.59 -0.22 7.56
N TRP A 63 7.62 -1.07 7.89
CA TRP A 63 7.85 -2.45 8.24
C TRP A 63 7.70 -3.39 7.05
N VAL A 64 8.59 -4.34 6.96
CA VAL A 64 8.34 -5.58 6.22
C VAL A 64 7.49 -6.46 7.14
N VAL A 65 6.25 -6.72 6.72
CA VAL A 65 5.29 -7.47 7.54
C VAL A 65 5.73 -8.94 7.62
N PRO A 66 5.92 -9.50 8.83
CA PRO A 66 6.34 -10.90 8.99
C PRO A 66 5.31 -11.87 8.41
N GLU A 67 5.79 -12.99 7.85
CA GLU A 67 4.93 -14.03 7.26
C GLU A 67 3.89 -14.57 8.26
N GLU A 68 4.29 -14.70 9.54
CA GLU A 68 3.37 -15.15 10.60
C GLU A 68 2.18 -14.20 10.74
N LEU A 69 2.44 -12.88 10.76
CA LEU A 69 1.36 -11.90 10.82
C LEU A 69 0.49 -11.92 9.56
N LEU A 70 1.08 -12.10 8.37
CA LEU A 70 0.31 -12.22 7.13
C LEU A 70 -0.69 -13.39 7.18
N LYS A 71 -0.32 -14.52 7.81
CA LYS A 71 -1.19 -15.69 7.98
C LYS A 71 -2.37 -15.45 8.93
N HIS A 72 -2.29 -14.43 9.77
CA HIS A 72 -3.37 -14.07 10.70
C HIS A 72 -4.49 -13.23 10.04
N ALA A 73 -4.28 -12.75 8.81
CA ALA A 73 -5.33 -12.09 8.04
C ALA A 73 -6.26 -13.13 7.41
N LYS A 74 -7.47 -13.28 7.96
CA LYS A 74 -8.45 -14.30 7.53
C LYS A 74 -8.97 -14.08 6.11
N LYS A 75 -9.00 -12.82 5.63
CA LYS A 75 -9.50 -12.46 4.31
C LYS A 75 -8.39 -11.98 3.39
N ALA A 76 -7.66 -10.94 3.77
CA ALA A 76 -6.56 -10.42 2.97
C ALA A 76 -5.57 -9.58 3.77
N ALA A 77 -4.30 -9.63 3.35
CA ALA A 77 -3.27 -8.68 3.71
C ALA A 77 -2.84 -7.95 2.44
N ILE A 78 -3.01 -6.62 2.39
CA ILE A 78 -2.77 -5.81 1.19
C ILE A 78 -1.82 -4.65 1.48
N ASN A 79 -1.08 -4.26 0.45
CA ASN A 79 -0.15 -3.13 0.49
C ASN A 79 -0.45 -2.17 -0.66
N PHE A 80 -0.22 -0.88 -0.41
CA PHE A 80 -0.24 0.18 -1.41
C PHE A 80 1.20 0.59 -1.71
N HIS A 81 1.68 0.19 -2.87
CA HIS A 81 3.02 0.49 -3.35
C HIS A 81 3.01 1.78 -4.19
N PRO A 82 3.87 2.79 -3.89
CA PRO A 82 3.89 4.07 -4.59
C PRO A 82 4.62 3.98 -5.94
N ALA A 83 4.33 2.96 -6.71
CA ALA A 83 4.84 2.77 -8.06
C ALA A 83 3.91 1.88 -8.90
N SER A 84 4.03 2.00 -10.22
CA SER A 84 3.43 1.05 -11.16
C SER A 84 4.15 -0.30 -11.15
N PRO A 85 3.56 -1.37 -11.70
CA PRO A 85 4.12 -2.72 -11.67
C PRO A 85 5.50 -2.89 -12.31
N GLU A 86 5.91 -1.93 -13.11
CA GLU A 86 7.24 -1.88 -13.74
C GLU A 86 8.35 -1.55 -12.74
N TYR A 87 8.00 -0.99 -11.57
CA TYR A 87 8.97 -0.48 -10.60
C TYR A 87 8.72 -1.00 -9.18
N PRO A 88 8.80 -2.33 -8.94
CA PRO A 88 8.71 -2.89 -7.60
C PRO A 88 9.96 -2.56 -6.75
N GLY A 89 9.81 -2.46 -5.45
CA GLY A 89 10.91 -2.23 -4.51
C GLY A 89 11.12 -0.77 -4.16
N ILE A 90 12.36 -0.28 -4.21
CA ILE A 90 12.74 1.07 -3.79
C ILE A 90 13.27 1.92 -4.93
N GLY A 91 13.24 3.26 -4.77
CA GLY A 91 13.78 4.22 -5.76
C GLY A 91 12.95 4.34 -7.04
N CYS A 92 11.73 3.88 -7.02
CA CYS A 92 10.88 3.59 -8.18
C CYS A 92 10.67 4.78 -9.12
N ASN A 93 10.34 5.97 -8.61
CA ASN A 93 10.16 7.19 -9.42
C ASN A 93 11.46 7.70 -10.05
N ASN A 94 12.60 7.50 -9.38
CA ASN A 94 13.91 7.84 -9.96
C ASN A 94 14.21 6.94 -11.17
N PHE A 95 13.94 5.63 -11.06
CA PHE A 95 14.12 4.71 -12.18
C PHE A 95 13.16 5.01 -13.33
N ALA A 96 11.91 5.35 -13.05
CA ALA A 96 10.96 5.71 -14.09
C ALA A 96 11.40 6.94 -14.89
N LEU A 97 11.90 7.98 -14.22
CA LEU A 97 12.45 9.17 -14.89
C LEU A 97 13.75 8.86 -15.64
N TYR A 98 14.64 8.05 -15.07
CA TYR A 98 15.87 7.65 -15.73
C TYR A 98 15.63 6.81 -17.01
N GLU A 99 14.56 6.03 -17.02
CA GLU A 99 14.15 5.20 -18.16
C GLU A 99 13.22 5.94 -19.15
N ASP A 100 13.03 7.24 -18.99
CA ASP A 100 12.13 8.07 -19.82
C ASP A 100 10.70 7.49 -19.91
N ALA A 101 10.19 6.95 -18.79
CA ALA A 101 8.86 6.38 -18.74
C ALA A 101 7.80 7.46 -19.07
N ARG A 102 6.87 7.13 -19.96
CA ARG A 102 5.77 8.02 -20.35
C ARG A 102 4.56 7.92 -19.46
N GLU A 103 4.52 6.88 -18.63
CA GLU A 103 3.45 6.59 -17.69
C GLU A 103 4.04 6.03 -16.41
N TYR A 104 3.44 6.37 -15.30
CA TYR A 104 3.77 5.86 -13.97
C TYR A 104 2.49 5.57 -13.19
N GLY A 105 2.57 5.16 -11.93
CA GLY A 105 1.36 4.86 -11.18
C GLY A 105 1.58 4.44 -9.74
N THR A 106 0.55 3.86 -9.18
CA THR A 106 0.54 3.24 -7.86
C THR A 106 -0.20 1.91 -7.93
N THR A 107 0.22 0.96 -7.11
CA THR A 107 -0.25 -0.43 -7.16
C THR A 107 -0.78 -0.87 -5.80
N CYS A 108 -2.03 -1.35 -5.76
CA CYS A 108 -2.54 -2.12 -4.64
C CYS A 108 -2.37 -3.62 -4.94
N HIS A 109 -1.76 -4.35 -4.03
CA HIS A 109 -1.47 -5.77 -4.22
C HIS A 109 -1.59 -6.57 -2.92
N TYR A 110 -1.80 -7.89 -3.02
CA TYR A 110 -1.68 -8.78 -1.87
C TYR A 110 -0.24 -8.79 -1.36
N MET A 111 -0.06 -8.76 -0.06
CA MET A 111 1.26 -8.94 0.53
C MET A 111 1.69 -10.40 0.41
N ALA A 112 2.96 -10.61 0.12
CA ALA A 112 3.63 -11.90 0.08
C ALA A 112 4.89 -11.84 0.95
N THR A 113 5.53 -12.97 1.21
CA THR A 113 6.77 -13.07 1.98
C THR A 113 7.91 -12.20 1.39
N LYS A 114 7.91 -12.06 0.07
CA LYS A 114 8.82 -11.14 -0.63
C LYS A 114 8.08 -9.83 -0.92
N VAL A 115 8.74 -8.71 -0.65
CA VAL A 115 8.21 -7.37 -0.89
C VAL A 115 7.85 -7.19 -2.37
N ASP A 116 6.69 -6.57 -2.65
CA ASP A 116 6.20 -6.21 -3.97
C ASP A 116 6.24 -7.37 -5.00
N THR A 117 5.78 -8.55 -4.58
CA THR A 117 5.68 -9.73 -5.45
C THR A 117 4.31 -10.41 -5.42
N GLY A 118 3.42 -9.97 -4.55
CA GLY A 118 2.08 -10.53 -4.45
C GLY A 118 1.19 -10.15 -5.64
N ARG A 119 0.11 -10.91 -5.83
CA ARG A 119 -0.85 -10.67 -6.91
C ARG A 119 -1.42 -9.25 -6.84
N ILE A 120 -1.45 -8.58 -7.98
CA ILE A 120 -1.96 -7.22 -8.11
C ILE A 120 -3.50 -7.23 -8.03
N ILE A 121 -4.03 -6.30 -7.24
CA ILE A 121 -5.46 -6.08 -7.05
C ILE A 121 -5.93 -4.98 -8.01
N ALA A 122 -5.24 -3.83 -7.99
CA ALA A 122 -5.55 -2.69 -8.83
C ALA A 122 -4.32 -1.82 -9.06
N VAL A 123 -4.29 -1.14 -10.19
CA VAL A 123 -3.26 -0.16 -10.55
C VAL A 123 -3.94 1.14 -10.95
N ARG A 124 -3.43 2.26 -10.46
CA ARG A 124 -3.86 3.58 -10.89
C ARG A 124 -2.71 4.28 -11.60
N ARG A 125 -2.86 4.54 -12.89
CA ARG A 125 -1.82 5.09 -13.76
C ARG A 125 -2.05 6.57 -14.06
N PHE A 126 -0.96 7.28 -14.33
CA PHE A 126 -0.98 8.68 -14.75
C PHE A 126 0.20 8.96 -15.69
N PRO A 127 0.08 9.98 -16.59
CA PRO A 127 1.14 10.32 -17.52
C PRO A 127 2.34 10.94 -16.79
N VAL A 128 3.54 10.70 -17.34
CA VAL A 128 4.78 11.42 -17.02
C VAL A 128 5.10 12.32 -18.20
N TYR A 129 5.33 13.60 -17.91
CA TYR A 129 5.58 14.64 -18.91
C TYR A 129 7.06 14.92 -19.04
N PRO A 130 7.52 15.44 -20.20
CA PRO A 130 8.95 15.74 -20.42
C PRO A 130 9.55 16.73 -19.42
N GLU A 131 8.72 17.61 -18.84
CA GLU A 131 9.11 18.61 -17.85
C GLU A 131 9.04 18.11 -16.40
N ASP A 132 8.58 16.88 -16.18
CA ASP A 132 8.49 16.32 -14.84
C ASP A 132 9.87 16.03 -14.25
N ASP A 133 9.97 16.29 -12.95
CA ASP A 133 11.08 15.92 -12.09
C ASP A 133 10.64 14.91 -11.02
N VAL A 134 11.57 14.52 -10.16
CA VAL A 134 11.30 13.56 -9.06
C VAL A 134 10.18 14.05 -8.14
N GLU A 135 10.15 15.34 -7.84
CA GLU A 135 9.19 15.93 -6.91
C GLU A 135 7.77 15.93 -7.51
N SER A 136 7.61 16.36 -8.76
CA SER A 136 6.32 16.40 -9.45
C SER A 136 5.73 15.01 -9.64
N VAL A 137 6.54 14.02 -10.03
CA VAL A 137 6.11 12.62 -10.15
C VAL A 137 5.73 12.04 -8.79
N LEU A 138 6.53 12.31 -7.75
CA LEU A 138 6.25 11.80 -6.40
C LEU A 138 4.94 12.37 -5.83
N LYS A 139 4.72 13.68 -5.99
CA LYS A 139 3.47 14.33 -5.58
C LYS A 139 2.27 13.69 -6.26
N ARG A 140 2.30 13.55 -7.57
CA ARG A 140 1.23 12.91 -8.36
C ARG A 140 1.03 11.45 -7.98
N THR A 141 2.10 10.74 -7.64
CA THR A 141 2.02 9.37 -7.13
C THR A 141 1.21 9.29 -5.84
N TYR A 142 1.51 10.13 -4.85
CA TYR A 142 0.79 10.10 -3.58
C TYR A 142 -0.66 10.55 -3.70
N GLU A 143 -0.98 11.52 -4.56
CA GLU A 143 -2.36 11.93 -4.87
C GLU A 143 -3.18 10.78 -5.47
N ASN A 144 -2.58 10.01 -6.37
CA ASN A 144 -3.22 8.82 -6.94
C ASN A 144 -3.27 7.66 -5.96
N GLN A 145 -2.26 7.50 -5.11
CA GLN A 145 -2.20 6.43 -4.13
C GLN A 145 -3.27 6.58 -3.04
N ILE A 146 -3.46 7.79 -2.51
CA ILE A 146 -4.50 8.01 -1.49
C ILE A 146 -5.90 7.83 -2.09
N THR A 147 -6.10 8.19 -3.35
CA THR A 147 -7.36 7.96 -4.06
C THR A 147 -7.63 6.46 -4.22
N LEU A 148 -6.64 5.70 -4.69
CA LEU A 148 -6.73 4.24 -4.80
C LEU A 148 -6.98 3.58 -3.42
N PHE A 149 -6.32 4.10 -2.37
CA PHE A 149 -6.55 3.64 -1.01
C PHE A 149 -8.01 3.82 -0.59
N PHE A 150 -8.60 4.98 -0.81
CA PHE A 150 -10.00 5.23 -0.45
C PHE A 150 -10.96 4.31 -1.21
N GLU A 151 -10.73 4.11 -2.51
CA GLU A 151 -11.56 3.24 -3.35
C GLU A 151 -11.54 1.78 -2.85
N ILE A 152 -10.35 1.22 -2.65
CA ILE A 152 -10.19 -0.18 -2.20
C ILE A 152 -10.64 -0.37 -0.75
N THR A 153 -10.29 0.55 0.14
CA THR A 153 -10.66 0.45 1.55
C THR A 153 -12.16 0.60 1.75
N LYS A 154 -12.82 1.49 0.97
CA LYS A 154 -14.28 1.62 0.99
C LYS A 154 -14.96 0.34 0.49
N LEU A 155 -14.45 -0.24 -0.58
CA LEU A 155 -14.96 -1.51 -1.12
C LEU A 155 -14.89 -2.63 -0.06
N ILE A 156 -13.75 -2.74 0.66
CA ILE A 156 -13.60 -3.68 1.78
C ILE A 156 -14.63 -3.39 2.88
N ALA A 157 -14.76 -2.12 3.28
CA ALA A 157 -15.68 -1.72 4.34
C ALA A 157 -17.15 -2.06 4.01
N ASP A 158 -17.53 -1.97 2.74
CA ASP A 158 -18.87 -2.31 2.26
C ASP A 158 -19.07 -3.84 2.04
N GLY A 159 -18.04 -4.65 2.28
CA GLY A 159 -18.10 -6.10 2.09
C GLY A 159 -18.02 -6.55 0.62
N GLY A 160 -17.55 -5.69 -0.27
CA GLY A 160 -17.34 -6.01 -1.69
C GLY A 160 -16.13 -6.91 -1.92
N GLU A 161 -16.10 -7.55 -3.07
CA GLU A 161 -14.97 -8.39 -3.49
C GLU A 161 -13.83 -7.52 -4.02
N LEU A 162 -12.59 -7.87 -3.65
CA LEU A 162 -11.41 -7.18 -4.18
C LEU A 162 -11.27 -7.44 -5.68
N PRO A 163 -10.92 -6.42 -6.47
CA PRO A 163 -10.69 -6.57 -7.89
C PRO A 163 -9.60 -7.60 -8.21
N VAL A 164 -9.68 -8.18 -9.39
CA VAL A 164 -8.65 -9.04 -9.96
C VAL A 164 -8.03 -8.33 -11.14
N SER A 165 -6.80 -7.84 -10.96
CA SER A 165 -6.05 -7.22 -12.05
C SER A 165 -5.46 -8.30 -12.98
N THR A 166 -5.38 -7.98 -14.27
CA THR A 166 -4.61 -8.75 -15.25
C THR A 166 -3.14 -8.32 -15.30
N GLU A 167 -2.78 -7.21 -14.63
CA GLU A 167 -1.42 -6.72 -14.56
C GLU A 167 -0.55 -7.58 -13.65
N THR A 168 0.73 -7.67 -13.99
CA THR A 168 1.74 -8.41 -13.24
C THR A 168 3.00 -7.59 -13.06
N TRP A 169 3.78 -7.90 -12.03
CA TRP A 169 5.11 -7.31 -11.85
C TRP A 169 6.02 -7.68 -13.03
N THR A 170 6.63 -6.70 -13.66
CA THR A 170 7.42 -6.92 -14.90
C THR A 170 8.89 -7.20 -14.63
N ARG A 171 9.36 -6.97 -13.41
CA ARG A 171 10.74 -7.22 -12.98
C ARG A 171 10.86 -7.58 -11.50
N LYS A 172 12.04 -7.98 -11.07
CA LYS A 172 12.35 -8.21 -9.65
C LYS A 172 12.39 -6.88 -8.89
N PRO A 173 11.99 -6.86 -7.60
CA PRO A 173 12.06 -5.65 -6.80
C PRO A 173 13.48 -5.08 -6.70
N PHE A 174 13.60 -3.77 -6.88
CA PHE A 174 14.85 -3.05 -6.64
C PHE A 174 15.19 -3.06 -5.14
N SER A 175 16.47 -3.18 -4.84
CA SER A 175 17.00 -3.18 -3.47
C SER A 175 18.12 -2.15 -3.31
N ARG A 176 18.49 -1.83 -2.06
CA ARG A 176 19.58 -0.87 -1.76
C ARG A 176 20.97 -1.32 -2.23
N LYS A 177 21.11 -2.56 -2.70
CA LYS A 177 22.40 -3.12 -3.18
C LYS A 177 22.55 -3.08 -4.70
N GLN A 178 21.65 -2.39 -5.39
CA GLN A 178 21.69 -2.21 -6.85
C GLN A 178 22.01 -0.78 -7.20
#